data_3919e42cd065abf25c02f032ab8b2b25
#
_entry.id   3919e42cd065abf25c02f032ab8b2b25
#
_cell.length_a   1.000
_cell.length_b   1.000
_cell.length_c   1.000
_cell.angle_alpha   90.00
_cell.angle_beta   90.00
_cell.angle_gamma   90.00
#
_symmetry.space_group_name_H-M   'P 1'
#
loop_
_entity.id
_entity.type
_entity.pdbx_description
1 polymer ?
#
loop_
_entity_poly.entity_id
_entity_poly.type
_entity_poly.pdbx_seq_one_letter_code
_entity_poly.pdbx_strand_id
1 'polypeptide(L)' 'MTPYQGLDHFGLTVKDIDAVAAEIKAKGVEFTKEPTTIRPGVRICFIRGPQGVSIELLDRSHAG' A
#
# COMPACT_ATOMS: atom_id res chain seq x y z
N MET A 1 4.23 -2.61 22.24
CA MET A 1 4.37 -2.61 21.64
C MET A 1 4.97 -2.58 20.89
N THR A 2 4.91 -2.29 20.60
CA THR A 2 5.45 -2.67 19.58
C THR A 2 6.46 -1.87 19.04
N PRO A 3 7.28 -2.42 18.33
CA PRO A 3 8.26 -1.70 17.62
C PRO A 3 7.67 -0.74 16.65
N TYR A 4 6.37 -0.80 16.50
CA TYR A 4 5.77 0.12 15.62
C TYR A 4 5.37 1.36 16.27
N GLN A 5 5.63 1.48 17.57
CA GLN A 5 5.37 2.65 18.18
C GLN A 5 6.11 3.70 17.58
N GLY A 6 5.55 4.76 17.27
CA GLY A 6 6.23 5.83 16.63
C GLY A 6 6.32 5.74 15.16
N LEU A 7 5.92 4.63 14.58
CA LEU A 7 5.90 4.58 13.15
C LEU A 7 4.72 5.33 12.66
N ASP A 8 4.90 6.00 11.56
CA ASP A 8 3.80 6.70 10.95
C ASP A 8 3.35 5.98 9.70
N HIS A 9 3.63 4.68 9.61
CA HIS A 9 3.10 3.90 8.50
C HIS A 9 2.98 2.45 8.92
N PHE A 10 2.18 1.68 8.21
CA PHE A 10 2.13 0.25 8.37
C PHE A 10 1.77 -0.37 7.03
N GLY A 11 2.04 -1.65 6.91
CA GLY A 11 1.88 -2.34 5.64
C GLY A 11 0.79 -3.39 5.68
N LEU A 12 0.16 -3.59 4.54
CA LEU A 12 -0.85 -4.62 4.35
C LEU A 12 -0.51 -5.39 3.09
N THR A 13 -0.64 -6.70 3.15
CA THR A 13 -0.46 -7.53 1.97
C THR A 13 -1.81 -7.70 1.29
N VAL A 14 -1.85 -7.46 -0.02
CA VAL A 14 -3.08 -7.59 -0.78
C VAL A 14 -2.82 -8.45 -2.00
N LYS A 15 -3.88 -8.98 -2.57
CA LYS A 15 -3.82 -9.62 -3.87
C LYS A 15 -4.36 -8.61 -4.87
N ASP A 16 -3.84 -8.61 -6.06
CA ASP A 16 -4.33 -7.75 -7.12
C ASP A 16 -4.36 -6.29 -6.69
N ILE A 17 -3.18 -5.75 -6.47
CA ILE A 17 -3.04 -4.39 -5.99
C ILE A 17 -3.68 -3.37 -6.93
N ASP A 18 -3.71 -3.66 -8.24
CA ASP A 18 -4.29 -2.72 -9.17
C ASP A 18 -5.80 -2.59 -8.96
N ALA A 19 -6.47 -3.71 -8.69
CA ALA A 19 -7.90 -3.66 -8.41
C ALA A 19 -8.16 -2.96 -7.07
N VAL A 20 -7.34 -3.26 -6.08
CA VAL A 20 -7.49 -2.62 -4.77
C VAL A 20 -7.25 -1.13 -4.88
N ALA A 21 -6.22 -0.74 -5.62
CA ALA A 21 -5.90 0.67 -5.79
C ALA A 21 -7.03 1.40 -6.50
N ALA A 22 -7.62 0.77 -7.50
CA ALA A 22 -8.72 1.40 -8.22
C ALA A 22 -9.91 1.64 -7.30
N GLU A 23 -10.20 0.66 -6.46
CA GLU A 23 -11.29 0.79 -5.53
C GLU A 23 -11.05 1.88 -4.50
N ILE A 24 -9.84 1.94 -3.97
CA ILE A 24 -9.46 2.95 -3.00
C ILE A 24 -9.51 4.34 -3.63
N LYS A 25 -9.01 4.45 -4.86
CA LYS A 25 -9.01 5.72 -5.55
C LYS A 25 -10.43 6.20 -5.80
N ALA A 26 -11.33 5.29 -6.10
CA ALA A 26 -12.73 5.64 -6.32
C ALA A 26 -13.38 6.20 -5.06
N LYS A 27 -12.82 5.89 -3.91
CA LYS A 27 -13.33 6.42 -2.65
C LYS A 27 -12.69 7.73 -2.26
N GLY A 28 -11.85 8.27 -3.12
CA GLY A 28 -11.27 9.58 -2.86
C GLY A 28 -10.02 9.58 -2.00
N VAL A 29 -9.42 8.44 -1.79
CA VAL A 29 -8.21 8.36 -0.98
C VAL A 29 -7.03 8.79 -1.84
N GLU A 30 -6.16 9.58 -1.25
CA GLU A 30 -5.00 10.10 -1.94
C GLU A 30 -3.85 9.11 -1.90
N PHE A 31 -3.18 8.94 -3.04
CA PHE A 31 -2.00 8.10 -3.12
C PHE A 31 -0.76 8.98 -3.03
N THR A 32 0.17 8.59 -2.18
CA THR A 32 1.47 9.25 -2.15
C THR A 32 2.43 8.54 -3.09
N LYS A 33 2.12 7.29 -3.46
CA LYS A 33 2.86 6.57 -4.47
C LYS A 33 1.90 5.62 -5.17
N GLU A 34 1.75 5.79 -6.47
CA GLU A 34 0.87 4.92 -7.25
C GLU A 34 1.46 3.53 -7.33
N PRO A 35 0.63 2.52 -7.64
CA PRO A 35 1.14 1.15 -7.74
C PRO A 35 2.34 1.07 -8.67
N THR A 36 3.40 0.49 -8.16
CA THR A 36 4.69 0.44 -8.84
C THR A 36 5.32 -0.93 -8.63
N THR A 37 5.88 -1.50 -9.68
CA THR A 37 6.60 -2.75 -9.56
C THR A 37 8.01 -2.44 -9.08
N ILE A 38 8.36 -2.96 -7.91
CA ILE A 38 9.70 -2.72 -7.35
C ILE A 38 10.66 -3.85 -7.70
N ARG A 39 10.12 -5.00 -8.04
CA ARG A 39 10.91 -6.10 -8.57
C ARG A 39 9.92 -7.09 -9.17
N PRO A 40 10.39 -8.05 -9.96
CA PRO A 40 9.47 -8.96 -10.65
C PRO A 40 8.50 -9.62 -9.66
N GLY A 41 7.23 -9.50 -9.95
CA GLY A 41 6.20 -10.14 -9.15
C GLY A 41 5.82 -9.40 -7.88
N VAL A 42 6.46 -8.27 -7.59
CA VAL A 42 6.18 -7.54 -6.36
C VAL A 42 5.83 -6.10 -6.69
N ARG A 43 4.63 -5.69 -6.32
CA ARG A 43 4.16 -4.33 -6.56
C ARG A 43 3.75 -3.71 -5.24
N ILE A 44 3.96 -2.44 -5.13
CA ILE A 44 3.59 -1.71 -3.91
C ILE A 44 2.91 -0.41 -4.28
N CYS A 45 2.17 0.14 -3.35
CA CYS A 45 1.72 1.52 -3.44
C CYS A 45 1.60 2.05 -2.02
N PHE A 46 1.55 3.37 -1.92
CA PHE A 46 1.38 4.03 -0.62
C PHE A 46 0.19 4.94 -0.71
N ILE A 47 -0.64 4.91 0.32
CA ILE A 47 -1.78 5.81 0.39
C ILE A 47 -1.68 6.60 1.68
N ARG A 48 -2.36 7.74 1.69
CA ARG A 48 -2.34 8.62 2.85
C ARG A 48 -3.49 8.25 3.77
N GLY A 49 -3.16 7.82 4.97
CA GLY A 49 -4.16 7.50 5.96
C GLY A 49 -4.47 8.70 6.84
N PRO A 50 -5.30 8.50 7.85
CA PRO A 50 -5.67 9.58 8.74
C PRO A 50 -4.48 10.04 9.56
N GLN A 51 -4.48 11.31 9.90
CA GLN A 51 -3.47 11.90 10.76
C GLN A 51 -2.06 11.77 10.22
N GLY A 52 -1.94 11.71 8.90
CA GLY A 52 -0.61 11.67 8.31
C GLY A 52 0.02 10.29 8.27
N VAL A 53 -0.71 9.27 8.69
CA VAL A 53 -0.18 7.92 8.63
C VAL A 53 -0.08 7.50 7.17
N SER A 54 1.01 6.82 6.85
CA SER A 54 1.21 6.31 5.50
C SER A 54 0.94 4.80 5.53
N ILE A 55 0.15 4.33 4.58
CA ILE A 55 -0.19 2.92 4.51
C ILE A 55 0.40 2.34 3.25
N GLU A 56 1.21 1.31 3.40
CA GLU A 56 1.81 0.61 2.28
C GLU A 56 0.99 -0.61 1.94
N LEU A 57 0.64 -0.76 0.67
CA LEU A 57 -0.01 -1.96 0.18
C LEU A 57 1.01 -2.75 -0.61
N LEU A 58 1.11 -4.04 -0.33
CA LEU A 58 2.12 -4.87 -0.94
C LEU A 58 1.45 -6.07 -1.60
N ASP A 59 1.73 -6.24 -2.88
CA ASP A 59 1.20 -7.37 -3.64
C ASP A 59 2.37 -8.24 -4.08
N ARG A 60 2.44 -9.43 -3.54
CA ARG A 60 3.45 -10.40 -3.90
C ARG A 60 2.84 -11.61 -4.57
N SER A 61 1.61 -11.50 -5.00
CA SER A 61 0.89 -12.66 -5.49
C SER A 61 1.49 -13.21 -6.78
N HIS A 62 2.30 -12.40 -7.47
CA HIS A 62 2.93 -12.86 -8.70
C HIS A 62 4.40 -13.19 -8.50
N ALA A 63 4.89 -13.10 -7.29
CA ALA A 63 6.28 -13.44 -7.00
C ALA A 63 6.39 -14.95 -6.97
N GLY A 64 7.32 -15.47 -7.64
CA GLY A 64 7.55 -16.85 -7.93
C GLY A 64 7.45 -17.88 -6.84
#